data_14b6eea609cd3b6e225c80653f8c3e5a
#
_entry.id   14b6eea609cd3b6e225c80653f8c3e5a
#
_cell.length_a   1.000
_cell.length_b   1.000
_cell.length_c   1.000
_cell.angle_alpha   90.00
_cell.angle_beta   90.00
_cell.angle_gamma   90.00
#
_symmetry.space_group_name_H-M   'P 1'
#
loop_
_entity.id
_entity.type
_entity.pdbx_description
1 polymer ?
#
loop_
_entity_poly.entity_id
_entity_poly.type
_entity_poly.pdbx_seq_one_letter_code
_entity_poly.pdbx_strand_id
1 'polypeptide(L)'
;MVWSRTNQLIAAAAEGLGARAEPLGREHTDYFMRLSLGERRAIVSKTRSPFLTQVAQGLANNKHLSRELLRARGLPCAEGVLVDESGDIHGPAVRELLARHGRLVVKPNWGNRGVGVATDVRDLATLARARDRARGLDLDEEVLVEPFIAGTNLRVAVIGGQAVAAAEVVRPKLQVGRSAEAQVAALNGDPRRGTWSAPSLCPMDQIEAEEDLAGHLEVYGLELEAPIPAGREVEITGEELEVIDRTDEVHPEWLAVAASACDLLGVDVGGVDLRGPMAAFAGPPASAAGAALLLEVNVVPALHLHALPTQGRARPVFAAFVAYCLQLPGAPPPCAVVGV
;
A
#
# COMPACT_ATOMS: atom_id res chain seq x y z
N MET A 1 27.36 7.78 5.06
CA MET A 1 25.94 7.77 4.57
C MET A 1 25.25 6.57 5.19
N VAL A 2 24.17 6.79 5.88
CA VAL A 2 23.31 5.70 6.36
C VAL A 2 22.20 5.54 5.32
N TRP A 3 22.17 4.41 4.63
CA TRP A 3 21.09 4.11 3.69
C TRP A 3 19.81 3.75 4.44
N SER A 4 18.67 4.13 3.90
CA SER A 4 17.37 3.64 4.38
C SER A 4 17.30 2.12 4.27
N ARG A 5 16.42 1.50 5.05
CA ARG A 5 16.16 0.06 5.03
C ARG A 5 16.01 -0.47 3.61
N THR A 6 15.19 0.18 2.78
CA THR A 6 14.98 -0.22 1.38
C THR A 6 16.28 -0.26 0.59
N ASN A 7 17.11 0.78 0.68
CA ASN A 7 18.37 0.83 -0.06
C ASN A 7 19.43 -0.13 0.48
N GLN A 8 19.41 -0.42 1.79
CA GLN A 8 20.27 -1.47 2.38
C GLN A 8 19.90 -2.85 1.80
N LEU A 9 18.60 -3.15 1.69
CA LEU A 9 18.11 -4.42 1.11
C LEU A 9 18.40 -4.53 -0.39
N ILE A 10 18.28 -3.43 -1.14
CA ILE A 10 18.69 -3.38 -2.56
C ILE A 10 20.18 -3.64 -2.69
N ALA A 11 21.02 -3.00 -1.86
CA ALA A 11 22.47 -3.16 -1.91
C ALA A 11 22.90 -4.60 -1.57
N ALA A 12 22.34 -5.18 -0.51
CA ALA A 12 22.60 -6.58 -0.14
C ALA A 12 22.19 -7.55 -1.24
N ALA A 13 21.02 -7.32 -1.88
CA ALA A 13 20.58 -8.14 -3.00
C ALA A 13 21.48 -8.00 -4.23
N ALA A 14 21.95 -6.78 -4.53
CA ALA A 14 22.89 -6.54 -5.61
C ALA A 14 24.22 -7.28 -5.38
N GLU A 15 24.77 -7.17 -4.18
CA GLU A 15 25.99 -7.89 -3.77
C GLU A 15 25.83 -9.40 -3.92
N GLY A 16 24.68 -9.96 -3.47
CA GLY A 16 24.36 -11.37 -3.61
C GLY A 16 24.28 -11.85 -5.06
N LEU A 17 24.01 -10.96 -6.01
CA LEU A 17 24.00 -11.21 -7.46
C LEU A 17 25.35 -10.86 -8.14
N GLY A 18 26.38 -10.49 -7.39
CA GLY A 18 27.65 -10.04 -7.91
C GLY A 18 27.63 -8.64 -8.54
N ALA A 19 26.52 -7.89 -8.35
CA ALA A 19 26.38 -6.51 -8.82
C ALA A 19 26.85 -5.52 -7.75
N ARG A 20 27.09 -4.28 -8.17
CA ARG A 20 27.40 -3.17 -7.28
C ARG A 20 26.19 -2.26 -7.16
N ALA A 21 26.00 -1.72 -5.96
CA ALA A 21 25.05 -0.68 -5.65
C ALA A 21 25.77 0.54 -5.07
N GLU A 22 25.64 1.67 -5.71
CA GLU A 22 26.36 2.90 -5.35
C GLU A 22 25.36 4.08 -5.27
N PRO A 23 25.53 5.01 -4.30
CA PRO A 23 24.71 6.20 -4.25
C PRO A 23 24.96 7.07 -5.49
N LEU A 24 23.92 7.75 -5.96
CA LEU A 24 24.07 8.70 -7.06
C LEU A 24 24.39 10.09 -6.48
N GLY A 25 25.60 10.59 -6.81
CA GLY A 25 26.09 11.88 -6.31
C GLY A 25 26.95 11.77 -5.06
N ARG A 26 27.57 12.89 -4.67
CA ARG A 26 28.51 12.98 -3.54
C ARG A 26 27.83 13.34 -2.22
N GLU A 27 26.66 13.90 -2.26
CA GLU A 27 25.91 14.35 -1.09
C GLU A 27 24.67 13.49 -0.88
N HIS A 28 24.63 12.87 0.21
CA HIS A 28 23.61 12.36 1.13
C HIS A 28 22.16 12.17 0.67
N THR A 29 21.84 12.01 -0.62
CA THR A 29 20.48 11.64 -0.98
C THR A 29 20.35 10.13 -1.06
N ASP A 30 19.52 9.60 -0.19
CA ASP A 30 19.11 8.20 -0.19
C ASP A 30 18.00 7.91 -1.23
N TYR A 31 17.76 8.85 -2.18
CA TYR A 31 16.68 8.70 -3.16
C TYR A 31 17.07 7.89 -4.40
N PHE A 32 18.33 8.02 -4.84
CA PHE A 32 18.78 7.40 -6.07
C PHE A 32 19.98 6.51 -5.86
N MET A 33 19.98 5.37 -6.50
CA MET A 33 21.06 4.39 -6.47
C MET A 33 21.41 3.94 -7.89
N ARG A 34 22.70 3.80 -8.17
CA ARG A 34 23.19 3.15 -9.37
C ARG A 34 23.45 1.69 -9.10
N LEU A 35 22.85 0.82 -9.88
CA LEU A 35 23.15 -0.61 -9.95
C LEU A 35 24.05 -0.88 -11.15
N SER A 36 25.02 -1.79 -11.01
CA SER A 36 25.92 -2.15 -12.11
C SER A 36 26.45 -3.59 -12.01
N LEU A 37 26.48 -4.28 -13.16
CA LEU A 37 27.08 -5.61 -13.31
C LEU A 37 27.67 -5.77 -14.71
N GLY A 38 28.99 -5.90 -14.82
CA GLY A 38 29.67 -5.84 -16.10
C GLY A 38 29.38 -4.52 -16.84
N GLU A 39 28.80 -4.58 -18.04
CA GLU A 39 28.38 -3.41 -18.83
C GLU A 39 26.97 -2.92 -18.51
N ARG A 40 26.18 -3.71 -17.78
CA ARG A 40 24.80 -3.38 -17.43
C ARG A 40 24.76 -2.29 -16.37
N ARG A 41 23.89 -1.33 -16.55
CA ARG A 41 23.70 -0.18 -15.65
C ARG A 41 22.21 0.13 -15.49
N ALA A 42 21.80 0.45 -14.28
CA ALA A 42 20.47 0.97 -13.99
C ALA A 42 20.54 2.05 -12.91
N ILE A 43 19.68 3.05 -12.99
CA ILE A 43 19.44 3.99 -11.90
C ILE A 43 18.06 3.70 -11.36
N VAL A 44 17.98 3.48 -10.06
CA VAL A 44 16.71 3.20 -9.36
C VAL A 44 16.43 4.28 -8.32
N SER A 45 15.17 4.51 -8.01
CA SER A 45 14.74 5.42 -6.95
C SER A 45 13.90 4.64 -5.93
N LYS A 46 14.54 4.21 -4.84
CA LYS A 46 13.94 3.23 -3.92
C LYS A 46 13.52 1.98 -4.71
N THR A 47 12.25 1.60 -4.65
CA THR A 47 11.69 0.47 -5.40
C THR A 47 11.11 0.85 -6.77
N ARG A 48 11.35 2.07 -7.26
CA ARG A 48 11.04 2.44 -8.64
C ARG A 48 12.14 1.97 -9.58
N SER A 49 11.74 1.26 -10.59
CA SER A 49 12.63 0.83 -11.68
C SER A 49 12.97 1.98 -12.63
N PRO A 50 13.98 1.83 -13.50
CA PRO A 50 14.24 2.78 -14.56
C PRO A 50 13.19 2.77 -15.70
N PHE A 51 12.27 1.82 -15.69
CA PHE A 51 11.30 1.62 -16.77
C PHE A 51 9.92 2.21 -16.47
N LEU A 52 9.63 2.56 -15.20
CA LEU A 52 8.37 3.16 -14.81
C LEU A 52 8.20 4.53 -15.48
N THR A 53 7.15 4.67 -16.29
CA THR A 53 6.82 5.95 -16.94
C THR A 53 6.06 6.89 -15.99
N GLN A 54 6.16 8.21 -16.24
CA GLN A 54 5.36 9.18 -15.48
C GLN A 54 3.86 8.99 -15.70
N VAL A 55 3.45 8.54 -16.89
CA VAL A 55 2.04 8.25 -17.20
C VAL A 55 1.54 7.10 -16.35
N ALA A 56 2.27 5.99 -16.32
CA ALA A 56 1.91 4.83 -15.48
C ALA A 56 1.85 5.21 -13.99
N GLN A 57 2.82 6.01 -13.51
CA GLN A 57 2.82 6.51 -12.15
C GLN A 57 1.59 7.39 -11.87
N GLY A 58 1.24 8.30 -12.77
CA GLY A 58 0.06 9.16 -12.64
C GLY A 58 -1.23 8.35 -12.60
N LEU A 59 -1.40 7.40 -13.54
CA LEU A 59 -2.57 6.52 -13.57
C LEU A 59 -2.74 5.72 -12.28
N ALA A 60 -1.68 5.09 -11.80
CA ALA A 60 -1.76 4.29 -10.59
C ALA A 60 -2.01 5.13 -9.32
N ASN A 61 -1.49 6.34 -9.26
CA ASN A 61 -1.70 7.25 -8.13
C ASN A 61 -3.11 7.83 -8.06
N ASN A 62 -3.82 7.96 -9.20
CA ASN A 62 -5.23 8.35 -9.23
C ASN A 62 -6.10 7.11 -8.97
N LYS A 63 -6.53 6.93 -7.71
CA LYS A 63 -7.24 5.72 -7.27
C LYS A 63 -8.58 5.51 -7.96
N HIS A 64 -9.29 6.58 -8.25
CA HIS A 64 -10.58 6.49 -8.95
C HIS A 64 -10.39 6.04 -10.39
N LEU A 65 -9.56 6.76 -11.16
CA LEU A 65 -9.33 6.46 -12.58
C LEU A 65 -8.70 5.07 -12.77
N SER A 66 -7.68 4.72 -11.97
CA SER A 66 -7.06 3.40 -12.06
C SER A 66 -8.09 2.29 -11.85
N ARG A 67 -8.97 2.47 -10.89
CA ARG A 67 -10.01 1.49 -10.56
C ARG A 67 -11.07 1.36 -11.66
N GLU A 68 -11.46 2.47 -12.30
CA GLU A 68 -12.36 2.45 -13.46
C GLU A 68 -11.76 1.67 -14.62
N LEU A 69 -10.48 1.92 -14.94
CA LEU A 69 -9.76 1.19 -15.99
C LEU A 69 -9.68 -0.31 -15.70
N LEU A 70 -9.36 -0.68 -14.45
CA LEU A 70 -9.27 -2.07 -14.02
C LEU A 70 -10.64 -2.78 -14.07
N ARG A 71 -11.71 -2.12 -13.62
CA ARG A 71 -13.09 -2.64 -13.70
C ARG A 71 -13.57 -2.82 -15.13
N ALA A 72 -13.25 -1.87 -16.03
CA ALA A 72 -13.58 -1.97 -17.44
C ALA A 72 -12.96 -3.21 -18.12
N ARG A 73 -11.87 -3.73 -17.56
CA ARG A 73 -11.21 -4.99 -17.98
C ARG A 73 -11.64 -6.21 -17.16
N GLY A 74 -12.70 -6.09 -16.34
CA GLY A 74 -13.30 -7.19 -15.60
C GLY A 74 -12.53 -7.60 -14.33
N LEU A 75 -11.55 -6.81 -13.86
CA LEU A 75 -10.87 -7.12 -12.60
C LEU A 75 -11.79 -6.83 -11.40
N PRO A 76 -11.71 -7.64 -10.33
CA PRO A 76 -12.58 -7.53 -9.16
C PRO A 76 -12.20 -6.34 -8.28
N CYS A 77 -12.61 -5.12 -8.66
CA CYS A 77 -12.34 -3.89 -7.93
C CYS A 77 -13.57 -3.42 -7.14
N ALA A 78 -13.33 -2.78 -5.99
CA ALA A 78 -14.38 -2.13 -5.22
C ALA A 78 -15.10 -1.03 -6.03
N GLU A 79 -16.40 -0.87 -5.81
CA GLU A 79 -17.11 0.33 -6.27
C GLU A 79 -16.66 1.56 -5.48
N GLY A 80 -16.88 2.76 -5.99
CA GLY A 80 -16.56 3.99 -5.28
C GLY A 80 -17.20 5.19 -5.97
N VAL A 81 -17.39 6.26 -5.18
CA VAL A 81 -17.88 7.54 -5.63
C VAL A 81 -16.77 8.56 -5.46
N LEU A 82 -16.37 9.22 -6.55
CA LEU A 82 -15.47 10.36 -6.49
C LEU A 82 -16.30 11.60 -6.15
N VAL A 83 -15.85 12.35 -5.15
CA VAL A 83 -16.39 13.65 -4.76
C VAL A 83 -15.30 14.67 -5.01
N ASP A 84 -15.48 15.46 -6.05
CA ASP A 84 -14.57 16.56 -6.44
C ASP A 84 -14.84 17.82 -5.60
N GLU A 85 -14.12 18.90 -5.91
CA GLU A 85 -14.23 20.20 -5.24
C GLU A 85 -15.68 20.74 -5.20
N SER A 86 -16.45 20.53 -6.27
CA SER A 86 -17.83 20.98 -6.41
C SER A 86 -18.85 19.98 -5.86
N GLY A 87 -18.43 18.75 -5.56
CA GLY A 87 -19.28 17.64 -5.22
C GLY A 87 -19.83 17.67 -3.78
N ASP A 88 -21.10 17.30 -3.66
CA ASP A 88 -21.75 17.16 -2.36
C ASP A 88 -21.51 15.79 -1.74
N ILE A 89 -20.70 15.74 -0.67
CA ILE A 89 -20.46 14.51 0.11
C ILE A 89 -21.76 13.90 0.66
N HIS A 90 -22.81 14.69 0.79
CA HIS A 90 -24.16 14.24 1.18
C HIS A 90 -25.05 13.96 -0.02
N GLY A 91 -24.51 13.95 -1.23
CA GLY A 91 -25.22 13.67 -2.46
C GLY A 91 -25.87 12.27 -2.49
N PRO A 92 -26.83 12.05 -3.40
CA PRO A 92 -27.60 10.82 -3.46
C PRO A 92 -26.72 9.55 -3.57
N ALA A 93 -25.69 9.59 -4.39
CA ALA A 93 -24.79 8.44 -4.62
C ALA A 93 -24.06 8.00 -3.34
N VAL A 94 -23.54 8.95 -2.56
CA VAL A 94 -22.83 8.64 -1.31
C VAL A 94 -23.80 8.17 -0.24
N ARG A 95 -25.01 8.78 -0.14
CA ARG A 95 -26.06 8.33 0.79
C ARG A 95 -26.54 6.93 0.48
N GLU A 96 -26.72 6.60 -0.80
CA GLU A 96 -27.08 5.25 -1.24
C GLU A 96 -26.00 4.24 -0.89
N LEU A 97 -24.73 4.59 -1.12
CA LEU A 97 -23.59 3.75 -0.76
C LEU A 97 -23.56 3.47 0.76
N LEU A 98 -23.76 4.51 1.60
CA LEU A 98 -23.83 4.37 3.06
C LEU A 98 -25.03 3.51 3.48
N ALA A 99 -26.21 3.73 2.89
CA ALA A 99 -27.41 2.96 3.20
C ALA A 99 -27.26 1.48 2.84
N ARG A 100 -26.59 1.17 1.72
CA ARG A 100 -26.38 -0.20 1.23
C ARG A 100 -25.35 -0.97 2.05
N HIS A 101 -24.24 -0.32 2.44
CA HIS A 101 -23.10 -0.98 3.05
C HIS A 101 -22.96 -0.73 4.56
N GLY A 102 -23.61 0.30 5.11
CA GLY A 102 -23.60 0.63 6.54
C GLY A 102 -22.26 1.12 7.08
N ARG A 103 -21.16 0.88 6.37
CA ARG A 103 -19.80 1.31 6.73
C ARG A 103 -19.00 1.64 5.48
N LEU A 104 -18.40 2.84 5.46
CA LEU A 104 -17.63 3.34 4.34
C LEU A 104 -16.18 3.60 4.72
N VAL A 105 -15.34 3.70 3.69
CA VAL A 105 -14.00 4.24 3.71
C VAL A 105 -14.01 5.56 2.95
N VAL A 106 -13.36 6.57 3.51
CA VAL A 106 -13.14 7.88 2.89
C VAL A 106 -11.64 8.12 2.82
N LYS A 107 -11.15 8.49 1.66
CA LYS A 107 -9.70 8.68 1.43
C LYS A 107 -9.42 9.71 0.35
N PRO A 108 -8.23 10.36 0.36
CA PRO A 108 -7.78 11.16 -0.77
C PRO A 108 -7.73 10.31 -2.05
N ASN A 109 -8.11 10.89 -3.19
CA ASN A 109 -7.97 10.23 -4.48
C ASN A 109 -6.49 10.05 -4.84
N TRP A 110 -5.69 11.09 -4.59
CA TRP A 110 -4.23 11.06 -4.65
C TRP A 110 -3.64 10.88 -3.25
N GLY A 111 -2.55 10.15 -3.14
CA GLY A 111 -1.89 9.94 -1.85
C GLY A 111 -1.47 8.50 -1.63
N ASN A 112 -0.68 8.28 -0.58
CA ASN A 112 -0.10 6.99 -0.24
C ASN A 112 0.00 6.80 1.28
N ARG A 113 0.48 5.63 1.72
CA ARG A 113 0.75 5.28 3.13
C ARG A 113 -0.45 5.37 4.07
N GLY A 114 -1.67 5.40 3.56
CA GLY A 114 -2.88 5.48 4.39
C GLY A 114 -3.17 6.86 5.00
N VAL A 115 -2.41 7.88 4.65
CA VAL A 115 -2.63 9.26 5.12
C VAL A 115 -3.99 9.74 4.66
N GLY A 116 -4.78 10.32 5.57
CA GLY A 116 -6.13 10.82 5.28
C GLY A 116 -7.20 9.75 5.09
N VAL A 117 -6.88 8.47 5.31
CA VAL A 117 -7.84 7.36 5.16
C VAL A 117 -8.65 7.17 6.44
N ALA A 118 -9.97 7.24 6.36
CA ALA A 118 -10.91 6.91 7.42
C ALA A 118 -11.69 5.63 7.09
N THR A 119 -11.62 4.61 7.94
CA THR A 119 -12.15 3.26 7.67
C THR A 119 -13.41 2.89 8.44
N ASP A 120 -13.85 3.72 9.38
CA ASP A 120 -15.05 3.46 10.21
C ASP A 120 -16.08 4.59 10.09
N VAL A 121 -16.45 4.92 8.85
CA VAL A 121 -17.43 5.98 8.55
C VAL A 121 -18.82 5.34 8.45
N ARG A 122 -19.68 5.61 9.45
CA ARG A 122 -21.00 4.99 9.60
C ARG A 122 -22.15 6.00 9.65
N ASP A 123 -21.85 7.28 9.68
CA ASP A 123 -22.83 8.36 9.77
C ASP A 123 -22.39 9.58 8.98
N LEU A 124 -23.33 10.48 8.71
CA LEU A 124 -23.09 11.67 7.90
C LEU A 124 -22.15 12.70 8.56
N ALA A 125 -22.12 12.76 9.89
CA ALA A 125 -21.23 13.68 10.60
C ALA A 125 -19.77 13.22 10.52
N THR A 126 -19.52 11.93 10.73
CA THR A 126 -18.19 11.32 10.53
C THR A 126 -17.77 11.40 9.05
N LEU A 127 -18.71 11.19 8.12
CA LEU A 127 -18.47 11.31 6.68
C LEU A 127 -17.98 12.72 6.31
N ALA A 128 -18.61 13.78 6.85
CA ALA A 128 -18.21 15.15 6.59
C ALA A 128 -16.79 15.45 7.09
N ARG A 129 -16.47 15.07 8.34
CA ARG A 129 -15.12 15.26 8.90
C ARG A 129 -14.06 14.46 8.12
N ALA A 130 -14.38 13.22 7.75
CA ALA A 130 -13.49 12.38 6.95
C ALA A 130 -13.21 13.01 5.57
N ARG A 131 -14.24 13.56 4.91
CA ARG A 131 -14.12 14.29 3.66
C ARG A 131 -13.21 15.51 3.83
N ASP A 132 -13.45 16.35 4.83
CA ASP A 132 -12.69 17.60 5.04
C ASP A 132 -11.21 17.31 5.27
N ARG A 133 -10.89 16.25 6.05
CA ARG A 133 -9.52 15.80 6.24
C ARG A 133 -8.91 15.26 4.95
N ALA A 134 -9.58 14.36 4.25
CA ALA A 134 -9.07 13.75 3.02
C ALA A 134 -8.84 14.81 1.94
N ARG A 135 -9.77 15.75 1.77
CA ARG A 135 -9.68 16.85 0.83
C ARG A 135 -8.47 17.75 1.09
N GLY A 136 -8.20 18.12 2.34
CA GLY A 136 -7.06 18.95 2.72
C GLY A 136 -5.69 18.29 2.48
N LEU A 137 -5.67 17.01 2.18
CA LEU A 137 -4.47 16.19 1.94
C LEU A 137 -4.34 15.73 0.47
N ASP A 138 -5.34 16.02 -0.36
CA ASP A 138 -5.36 15.68 -1.77
C ASP A 138 -4.92 16.86 -2.63
N LEU A 139 -4.13 16.60 -3.68
CA LEU A 139 -3.60 17.66 -4.55
C LEU A 139 -4.68 18.35 -5.38
N ASP A 140 -5.72 17.61 -5.77
CA ASP A 140 -6.84 18.09 -6.58
C ASP A 140 -8.12 18.25 -5.75
N GLU A 141 -7.98 18.18 -4.41
CA GLU A 141 -9.11 18.22 -3.47
C GLU A 141 -10.19 17.17 -3.73
N GLU A 142 -9.84 16.08 -4.37
CA GLU A 142 -10.72 14.97 -4.70
C GLU A 142 -10.76 13.92 -3.58
N VAL A 143 -11.94 13.46 -3.26
CA VAL A 143 -12.17 12.46 -2.20
C VAL A 143 -12.86 11.24 -2.78
N LEU A 144 -12.28 10.07 -2.54
CA LEU A 144 -12.88 8.78 -2.91
C LEU A 144 -13.63 8.18 -1.72
N VAL A 145 -14.90 7.90 -1.92
CA VAL A 145 -15.79 7.23 -0.94
C VAL A 145 -16.11 5.84 -1.44
N GLU A 146 -15.85 4.82 -0.63
CA GLU A 146 -16.01 3.41 -1.02
C GLU A 146 -16.57 2.56 0.12
N PRO A 147 -17.16 1.38 -0.16
CA PRO A 147 -17.56 0.44 0.88
C PRO A 147 -16.36 -0.05 1.69
N PHE A 148 -16.57 -0.23 3.01
CA PHE A 148 -15.58 -0.95 3.82
C PHE A 148 -15.66 -2.45 3.52
N ILE A 149 -14.55 -3.02 3.12
CA ILE A 149 -14.42 -4.47 2.89
C ILE A 149 -13.81 -5.09 4.14
N ALA A 150 -14.52 -6.00 4.77
CA ALA A 150 -14.03 -6.71 5.95
C ALA A 150 -12.99 -7.76 5.57
N GLY A 151 -12.03 -7.99 6.45
CA GLY A 151 -11.03 -9.05 6.29
C GLY A 151 -9.60 -8.55 6.29
N THR A 152 -8.74 -9.32 5.70
CA THR A 152 -7.29 -9.16 5.63
C THR A 152 -6.89 -8.17 4.54
N ASN A 153 -5.87 -7.36 4.81
CA ASN A 153 -5.14 -6.65 3.76
C ASN A 153 -4.07 -7.60 3.23
N LEU A 154 -4.21 -8.01 1.98
CA LEU A 154 -3.23 -8.82 1.29
C LEU A 154 -2.48 -7.94 0.29
N ARG A 155 -1.17 -7.81 0.44
CA ARG A 155 -0.29 -7.12 -0.50
C ARG A 155 0.44 -8.11 -1.38
N VAL A 156 0.34 -7.95 -2.70
CA VAL A 156 1.05 -8.76 -3.68
C VAL A 156 2.15 -7.91 -4.32
N ALA A 157 3.39 -8.37 -4.25
CA ALA A 157 4.51 -7.77 -4.96
C ALA A 157 4.57 -8.28 -6.39
N VAL A 158 4.56 -7.37 -7.35
CA VAL A 158 4.66 -7.65 -8.79
C VAL A 158 5.94 -7.01 -9.31
N ILE A 159 6.76 -7.77 -10.04
CA ILE A 159 8.01 -7.31 -10.65
C ILE A 159 8.07 -7.83 -12.09
N GLY A 160 8.15 -6.91 -13.06
CA GLY A 160 8.19 -7.26 -14.48
C GLY A 160 7.00 -8.10 -14.94
N GLY A 161 5.79 -7.76 -14.48
CA GLY A 161 4.55 -8.47 -14.82
C GLY A 161 4.37 -9.82 -14.11
N GLN A 162 5.25 -10.17 -13.16
CA GLN A 162 5.16 -11.42 -12.39
C GLN A 162 4.88 -11.13 -10.92
N ALA A 163 3.86 -11.76 -10.35
CA ALA A 163 3.63 -11.76 -8.91
C ALA A 163 4.69 -12.65 -8.24
N VAL A 164 5.53 -12.05 -7.40
CA VAL A 164 6.71 -12.72 -6.80
C VAL A 164 6.53 -13.06 -5.33
N ALA A 165 5.61 -12.41 -4.65
CA ALA A 165 5.31 -12.67 -3.24
C ALA A 165 3.93 -12.08 -2.85
N ALA A 166 3.32 -12.65 -1.81
CA ALA A 166 2.12 -12.12 -1.19
C ALA A 166 2.27 -12.12 0.34
N ALA A 167 1.87 -11.03 0.99
CA ALA A 167 1.93 -10.88 2.44
C ALA A 167 0.61 -10.33 2.99
N GLU A 168 0.15 -10.91 4.08
CA GLU A 168 -0.91 -10.35 4.91
C GLU A 168 -0.33 -9.21 5.75
N VAL A 169 -0.92 -8.03 5.64
CA VAL A 169 -0.53 -6.85 6.42
C VAL A 169 -1.60 -6.60 7.48
N VAL A 170 -1.31 -6.99 8.70
CA VAL A 170 -2.20 -6.75 9.85
C VAL A 170 -1.99 -5.34 10.35
N ARG A 171 -3.06 -4.55 10.43
CA ARG A 171 -3.02 -3.17 10.93
C ARG A 171 -3.29 -3.12 12.43
N PRO A 172 -2.62 -2.23 13.20
CA PRO A 172 -2.96 -2.00 14.59
C PRO A 172 -4.39 -1.47 14.71
N LYS A 173 -5.14 -2.02 15.66
CA LYS A 173 -6.46 -1.52 16.05
C LYS A 173 -6.41 -1.03 17.48
N LEU A 174 -6.87 0.21 17.70
CA LEU A 174 -6.91 0.79 19.04
C LEU A 174 -7.97 0.12 19.89
N GLN A 175 -7.57 -0.30 21.09
CA GLN A 175 -8.41 -1.02 22.05
C GLN A 175 -9.28 -0.03 22.83
N VAL A 176 -10.53 -0.43 23.05
CA VAL A 176 -11.48 0.31 23.89
C VAL A 176 -10.96 0.46 25.33
N GLY A 177 -11.25 1.63 25.94
CA GLY A 177 -10.91 1.90 27.34
C GLY A 177 -9.46 2.33 27.59
N ARG A 178 -8.64 2.45 26.56
CA ARG A 178 -7.25 2.93 26.65
C ARG A 178 -7.06 4.12 25.71
N SER A 179 -6.21 5.09 26.06
CA SER A 179 -5.85 6.20 25.18
C SER A 179 -5.03 5.73 23.99
N ALA A 180 -5.16 6.42 22.86
CA ALA A 180 -4.35 6.13 21.66
C ALA A 180 -2.87 6.35 21.94
N GLU A 181 -2.50 7.42 22.62
CA GLU A 181 -1.12 7.73 23.02
C GLU A 181 -0.45 6.57 23.77
N ALA A 182 -1.09 6.06 24.82
CA ALA A 182 -0.54 4.95 25.62
C ALA A 182 -0.42 3.67 24.79
N GLN A 183 -1.33 3.43 23.87
CA GLN A 183 -1.28 2.25 23.00
C GLN A 183 -0.16 2.35 21.96
N VAL A 184 0.03 3.52 21.34
CA VAL A 184 1.13 3.77 20.39
C VAL A 184 2.48 3.68 21.09
N ALA A 185 2.62 4.25 22.29
CA ALA A 185 3.84 4.11 23.08
C ALA A 185 4.18 2.63 23.38
N ALA A 186 3.17 1.82 23.71
CA ALA A 186 3.34 0.38 23.92
C ALA A 186 3.73 -0.37 22.63
N LEU A 187 3.11 -0.03 21.49
CA LEU A 187 3.45 -0.62 20.19
C LEU A 187 4.88 -0.26 19.75
N ASN A 188 5.29 0.99 19.98
CA ASN A 188 6.65 1.46 19.63
C ASN A 188 7.74 0.86 20.56
N GLY A 189 7.36 0.26 21.67
CA GLY A 189 8.24 -0.54 22.51
C GLY A 189 8.62 -1.92 21.93
N ASP A 190 7.98 -2.34 20.83
CA ASP A 190 8.33 -3.60 20.15
C ASP A 190 9.70 -3.46 19.45
N PRO A 191 10.69 -4.33 19.77
CA PRO A 191 12.02 -4.26 19.16
C PRO A 191 12.05 -4.51 17.64
N ARG A 192 10.97 -5.03 17.06
CA ARG A 192 10.80 -5.20 15.62
C ARG A 192 10.47 -3.89 14.90
N ARG A 193 10.20 -2.80 15.65
CA ARG A 193 9.97 -1.46 15.11
C ARG A 193 11.22 -0.61 15.13
N GLY A 194 11.37 0.20 14.11
CA GLY A 194 12.48 1.14 14.01
C GLY A 194 12.19 2.26 13.03
N THR A 195 13.05 3.27 13.00
CA THR A 195 12.94 4.32 11.98
C THR A 195 13.42 3.79 10.64
N TRP A 196 12.81 4.25 9.56
CA TRP A 196 13.19 3.88 8.17
C TRP A 196 14.66 4.21 7.84
N SER A 197 15.28 5.12 8.59
CA SER A 197 16.68 5.54 8.48
C SER A 197 17.61 4.86 9.47
N ALA A 198 17.10 3.97 10.34
CA ALA A 198 17.94 3.26 11.30
C ALA A 198 18.90 2.30 10.60
N PRO A 199 20.11 2.08 11.16
CA PRO A 199 21.03 1.08 10.63
C PRO A 199 20.53 -0.36 10.79
N SER A 200 19.56 -0.60 11.66
CA SER A 200 18.92 -1.90 11.86
C SER A 200 17.82 -2.14 10.82
N LEU A 201 17.79 -3.38 10.29
CA LEU A 201 16.74 -3.82 9.38
C LEU A 201 15.48 -4.23 10.15
N CYS A 202 14.79 -3.27 10.79
CA CYS A 202 13.53 -3.54 11.45
C CYS A 202 12.43 -3.82 10.41
N PRO A 203 11.60 -4.86 10.59
CA PRO A 203 10.52 -5.17 9.65
C PRO A 203 9.43 -4.11 9.60
N MET A 204 9.16 -3.40 10.71
CA MET A 204 8.10 -2.41 10.84
C MET A 204 8.64 -1.03 11.18
N ASP A 205 7.94 0.02 10.74
CA ASP A 205 8.24 1.40 11.11
C ASP A 205 7.66 1.75 12.49
N GLN A 206 8.25 2.73 13.18
CA GLN A 206 7.64 3.32 14.36
C GLN A 206 6.40 4.11 13.96
N ILE A 207 5.37 4.06 14.80
CA ILE A 207 4.13 4.80 14.60
C ILE A 207 4.40 6.25 15.06
N GLU A 208 4.31 7.19 14.12
CA GLU A 208 4.42 8.61 14.41
C GLU A 208 3.07 9.13 14.92
N ALA A 209 3.02 9.54 16.20
CA ALA A 209 1.75 9.86 16.87
C ALA A 209 1.27 11.29 16.63
N GLU A 210 2.17 12.24 16.27
CA GLU A 210 1.87 13.64 16.56
C GLU A 210 0.90 14.33 15.60
N GLU A 211 1.09 14.27 14.29
CA GLU A 211 0.19 15.01 13.39
C GLU A 211 -0.84 14.11 12.68
N ASP A 212 -0.39 12.96 12.23
CA ASP A 212 -1.22 12.11 11.38
C ASP A 212 -2.24 11.30 12.18
N LEU A 213 -1.85 10.75 13.34
CA LEU A 213 -2.77 10.01 14.19
C LEU A 213 -3.78 10.92 14.90
N ALA A 214 -3.36 12.10 15.39
CA ALA A 214 -4.26 13.06 16.01
C ALA A 214 -5.37 13.47 15.05
N GLY A 215 -5.00 13.91 13.84
CA GLY A 215 -5.98 14.25 12.83
C GLY A 215 -6.83 13.07 12.35
N HIS A 216 -6.29 11.84 12.38
CA HIS A 216 -7.09 10.64 12.11
C HIS A 216 -8.16 10.39 13.20
N LEU A 217 -7.81 10.60 14.46
CA LEU A 217 -8.74 10.49 15.60
C LEU A 217 -9.83 11.57 15.60
N GLU A 218 -9.48 12.80 15.21
CA GLU A 218 -10.44 13.91 15.10
C GLU A 218 -11.60 13.59 14.15
N VAL A 219 -11.36 12.82 13.09
CA VAL A 219 -12.42 12.35 12.18
C VAL A 219 -13.54 11.64 12.95
N TYR A 220 -13.18 10.90 13.98
CA TYR A 220 -14.11 10.16 14.83
C TYR A 220 -14.56 10.92 16.06
N GLY A 221 -14.11 12.16 16.23
CA GLY A 221 -14.36 12.99 17.43
C GLY A 221 -13.61 12.46 18.65
N LEU A 222 -12.41 11.94 18.44
CA LEU A 222 -11.55 11.37 19.48
C LEU A 222 -10.27 12.19 19.64
N GLU A 223 -9.67 12.12 20.83
CA GLU A 223 -8.40 12.77 21.19
C GLU A 223 -7.35 11.70 21.55
N LEU A 224 -6.06 12.04 21.42
CA LEU A 224 -4.94 11.13 21.66
C LEU A 224 -4.91 10.59 23.09
N GLU A 225 -5.17 11.47 24.06
CA GLU A 225 -5.07 11.16 25.49
C GLU A 225 -6.36 10.55 26.06
N ALA A 226 -7.49 10.69 25.34
CA ALA A 226 -8.77 10.18 25.78
C ALA A 226 -8.92 8.68 25.54
N PRO A 227 -9.60 7.93 26.44
CA PRO A 227 -9.88 6.52 26.21
C PRO A 227 -10.79 6.31 24.99
N ILE A 228 -10.44 5.34 24.13
CA ILE A 228 -11.28 4.96 23.00
C ILE A 228 -12.63 4.43 23.51
N PRO A 229 -13.77 4.99 23.09
CA PRO A 229 -15.08 4.58 23.57
C PRO A 229 -15.53 3.23 23.00
N ALA A 230 -16.44 2.56 23.70
CA ALA A 230 -17.05 1.32 23.22
C ALA A 230 -17.81 1.55 21.89
N GLY A 231 -17.79 0.56 21.01
CA GLY A 231 -18.47 0.59 19.71
C GLY A 231 -17.67 1.29 18.60
N ARG A 232 -16.52 1.89 18.90
CA ARG A 232 -15.60 2.40 17.87
C ARG A 232 -14.51 1.37 17.55
N GLU A 233 -14.21 1.25 16.25
CA GLU A 233 -13.05 0.54 15.73
C GLU A 233 -12.16 1.56 15.01
N VAL A 234 -10.99 1.85 15.57
CA VAL A 234 -10.02 2.75 14.96
C VAL A 234 -8.80 1.92 14.55
N GLU A 235 -8.60 1.81 13.25
CA GLU A 235 -7.44 1.14 12.64
C GLU A 235 -6.38 2.19 12.30
N ILE A 236 -5.13 1.98 12.71
CA ILE A 236 -4.00 2.81 12.30
C ILE A 236 -3.60 2.37 10.88
N THR A 237 -3.97 3.14 9.88
CA THR A 237 -3.92 2.76 8.46
C THR A 237 -2.53 2.82 7.83
N GLY A 238 -1.63 3.62 8.40
CA GLY A 238 -0.27 3.84 7.88
C GLY A 238 0.72 2.73 8.21
N GLU A 239 0.50 2.01 9.32
CA GLU A 239 1.52 1.17 9.94
C GLU A 239 1.08 -0.29 10.09
N GLU A 240 2.06 -1.19 10.25
CA GLU A 240 1.84 -2.63 10.44
C GLU A 240 1.88 -3.00 11.93
N LEU A 241 1.09 -4.00 12.32
CA LEU A 241 1.21 -4.75 13.58
C LEU A 241 1.97 -6.06 13.36
N GLU A 242 1.62 -6.74 12.27
CA GLU A 242 2.27 -7.97 11.82
C GLU A 242 2.31 -7.99 10.29
N VAL A 243 3.34 -8.66 9.76
CA VAL A 243 3.47 -8.95 8.32
C VAL A 243 3.69 -10.45 8.17
N ILE A 244 2.73 -11.13 7.57
CA ILE A 244 2.71 -12.59 7.49
C ILE A 244 2.89 -13.01 6.03
N ASP A 245 3.90 -13.82 5.73
CA ASP A 245 4.06 -14.39 4.39
C ASP A 245 2.90 -15.34 4.08
N ARG A 246 2.19 -15.06 2.98
CA ARG A 246 1.06 -15.84 2.47
C ARG A 246 1.27 -16.31 1.04
N THR A 247 2.46 -16.17 0.51
CA THR A 247 2.77 -16.43 -0.91
C THR A 247 2.29 -17.81 -1.38
N ASP A 248 2.52 -18.83 -0.58
CA ASP A 248 2.20 -20.22 -0.94
C ASP A 248 0.72 -20.60 -0.61
N GLU A 249 -0.03 -19.69 0.05
CA GLU A 249 -1.43 -19.90 0.45
C GLU A 249 -2.43 -19.20 -0.49
N VAL A 250 -1.98 -18.24 -1.30
CA VAL A 250 -2.82 -17.47 -2.21
C VAL A 250 -3.02 -18.24 -3.51
N HIS A 251 -4.30 -18.36 -3.93
CA HIS A 251 -4.62 -19.01 -5.19
C HIS A 251 -3.98 -18.30 -6.38
N PRO A 252 -3.40 -19.04 -7.35
CA PRO A 252 -2.66 -18.45 -8.49
C PRO A 252 -3.44 -17.41 -9.30
N GLU A 253 -4.76 -17.53 -9.39
CA GLU A 253 -5.58 -16.55 -10.10
C GLU A 253 -5.59 -15.17 -9.41
N TRP A 254 -5.47 -15.08 -8.08
CA TRP A 254 -5.32 -13.79 -7.40
C TRP A 254 -3.95 -13.17 -7.68
N LEU A 255 -2.92 -13.98 -7.80
CA LEU A 255 -1.60 -13.52 -8.23
C LEU A 255 -1.64 -13.01 -9.67
N ALA A 256 -2.40 -13.68 -10.55
CA ALA A 256 -2.64 -13.24 -11.93
C ALA A 256 -3.47 -11.95 -11.99
N VAL A 257 -4.48 -11.78 -11.13
CA VAL A 257 -5.23 -10.50 -10.98
C VAL A 257 -4.28 -9.36 -10.64
N ALA A 258 -3.37 -9.56 -9.68
CA ALA A 258 -2.39 -8.54 -9.30
C ALA A 258 -1.42 -8.21 -10.44
N ALA A 259 -0.90 -9.21 -11.13
CA ALA A 259 -0.03 -9.02 -12.29
C ALA A 259 -0.74 -8.27 -13.42
N SER A 260 -2.00 -8.65 -13.74
CA SER A 260 -2.81 -7.98 -14.75
C SER A 260 -3.14 -6.54 -14.39
N ALA A 261 -3.37 -6.23 -13.10
CA ALA A 261 -3.61 -4.86 -12.68
C ALA A 261 -2.38 -3.96 -12.90
N CYS A 262 -1.19 -4.47 -12.59
CA CYS A 262 0.06 -3.76 -12.87
C CYS A 262 0.27 -3.54 -14.37
N ASP A 263 0.07 -4.58 -15.18
CA ASP A 263 0.23 -4.53 -16.65
C ASP A 263 -0.71 -3.50 -17.28
N LEU A 264 -2.01 -3.54 -16.92
CA LEU A 264 -3.02 -2.60 -17.43
C LEU A 264 -2.71 -1.13 -17.14
N LEU A 265 -2.06 -0.84 -16.01
CA LEU A 265 -1.66 0.53 -15.64
C LEU A 265 -0.24 0.89 -16.10
N GLY A 266 0.48 -0.04 -16.74
CA GLY A 266 1.87 0.14 -17.15
C GLY A 266 2.85 0.19 -15.98
N VAL A 267 2.49 -0.37 -14.84
CA VAL A 267 3.33 -0.44 -13.63
C VAL A 267 4.17 -1.70 -13.66
N ASP A 268 5.44 -1.55 -13.88
CA ASP A 268 6.39 -2.66 -14.04
C ASP A 268 6.87 -3.26 -12.70
N VAL A 269 6.95 -2.43 -11.66
CA VAL A 269 7.22 -2.84 -10.27
C VAL A 269 6.15 -2.25 -9.37
N GLY A 270 5.25 -3.09 -8.90
CA GLY A 270 4.07 -2.66 -8.15
C GLY A 270 3.81 -3.46 -6.87
N GLY A 271 3.09 -2.83 -5.95
CA GLY A 271 2.46 -3.47 -4.80
C GLY A 271 0.95 -3.39 -4.94
N VAL A 272 0.30 -4.51 -5.15
CA VAL A 272 -1.15 -4.56 -5.33
C VAL A 272 -1.83 -4.89 -4.01
N ASP A 273 -2.74 -4.02 -3.59
CA ASP A 273 -3.51 -4.21 -2.38
C ASP A 273 -4.86 -4.85 -2.68
N LEU A 274 -5.07 -6.00 -2.08
CA LEU A 274 -6.30 -6.75 -2.09
C LEU A 274 -6.89 -6.76 -0.67
N ARG A 275 -8.21 -6.76 -0.53
CA ARG A 275 -8.86 -6.86 0.77
C ARG A 275 -10.03 -7.84 0.74
N GLY A 276 -10.10 -8.70 1.73
CA GLY A 276 -11.15 -9.70 1.90
C GLY A 276 -10.78 -10.75 2.94
N PRO A 277 -11.68 -11.70 3.27
CA PRO A 277 -11.35 -12.82 4.13
C PRO A 277 -10.20 -13.65 3.55
N MET A 278 -9.23 -14.08 4.37
CA MET A 278 -8.10 -14.91 3.90
C MET A 278 -8.57 -16.19 3.18
N ALA A 279 -9.68 -16.77 3.63
CA ALA A 279 -10.29 -17.92 2.96
C ALA A 279 -10.73 -17.65 1.50
N ALA A 280 -11.09 -16.40 1.17
CA ALA A 280 -11.43 -16.03 -0.20
C ALA A 280 -10.21 -15.99 -1.12
N PHE A 281 -9.03 -15.71 -0.56
CA PHE A 281 -7.76 -15.72 -1.32
C PHE A 281 -7.19 -17.12 -1.51
N ALA A 282 -7.62 -18.11 -0.73
CA ALA A 282 -7.22 -19.50 -0.90
C ALA A 282 -7.96 -20.19 -2.07
N GLY A 283 -9.10 -19.63 -2.52
CA GLY A 283 -9.85 -20.08 -3.69
C GLY A 283 -9.74 -19.09 -4.86
N PRO A 284 -10.25 -19.45 -6.07
CA PRO A 284 -10.22 -18.55 -7.22
C PRO A 284 -11.12 -17.32 -7.01
N PRO A 285 -10.82 -16.15 -7.65
CA PRO A 285 -11.61 -14.92 -7.52
C PRO A 285 -13.11 -15.10 -7.76
N ALA A 286 -13.50 -15.96 -8.69
CA ALA A 286 -14.90 -16.26 -9.00
C ALA A 286 -15.65 -16.84 -7.79
N SER A 287 -14.99 -17.59 -6.90
CA SER A 287 -15.59 -18.16 -5.69
C SER A 287 -15.73 -17.15 -4.55
N ALA A 288 -15.03 -16.03 -4.61
CA ALA A 288 -15.09 -15.00 -3.57
C ALA A 288 -16.41 -14.21 -3.57
N ALA A 289 -17.21 -14.28 -4.65
CA ALA A 289 -18.52 -13.63 -4.77
C ALA A 289 -18.54 -12.15 -4.33
N GLY A 290 -17.46 -11.40 -4.62
CA GLY A 290 -17.30 -10.00 -4.23
C GLY A 290 -16.84 -9.78 -2.78
N ALA A 291 -16.59 -10.83 -2.00
CA ALA A 291 -16.09 -10.71 -0.63
C ALA A 291 -14.61 -10.29 -0.57
N ALA A 292 -13.85 -10.49 -1.65
CA ALA A 292 -12.47 -10.07 -1.78
C ALA A 292 -12.29 -9.24 -3.06
N LEU A 293 -11.64 -8.09 -2.95
CA LEU A 293 -11.52 -7.11 -4.02
C LEU A 293 -10.12 -6.49 -4.05
N LEU A 294 -9.73 -6.02 -5.25
CA LEU A 294 -8.58 -5.19 -5.46
C LEU A 294 -8.91 -3.74 -5.05
N LEU A 295 -8.02 -3.13 -4.27
CA LEU A 295 -8.17 -1.77 -3.78
C LEU A 295 -7.33 -0.76 -4.57
N GLU A 296 -6.03 -1.04 -4.75
CA GLU A 296 -5.09 -0.10 -5.40
C GLU A 296 -3.81 -0.79 -5.89
N VAL A 297 -3.08 -0.09 -6.76
CA VAL A 297 -1.74 -0.45 -7.23
C VAL A 297 -0.75 0.63 -6.82
N ASN A 298 0.25 0.27 -6.02
CA ASN A 298 1.27 1.17 -5.51
C ASN A 298 2.54 1.11 -6.38
N VAL A 299 3.04 2.26 -6.85
CA VAL A 299 4.22 2.38 -7.73
C VAL A 299 5.56 2.48 -6.98
N VAL A 300 5.53 2.59 -5.66
CA VAL A 300 6.71 2.48 -4.78
C VAL A 300 6.42 1.39 -3.77
N PRO A 301 6.41 0.13 -4.22
CA PRO A 301 5.99 -0.95 -3.33
C PRO A 301 6.93 -1.10 -2.13
N ALA A 302 6.34 -1.32 -0.96
CA ALA A 302 7.05 -1.64 0.26
C ALA A 302 7.57 -3.09 0.21
N LEU A 303 8.52 -3.37 -0.67
CA LEU A 303 9.08 -4.72 -0.89
C LEU A 303 9.68 -5.32 0.39
N HIS A 304 10.10 -4.47 1.35
CA HIS A 304 10.63 -4.93 2.62
C HIS A 304 9.63 -5.78 3.43
N LEU A 305 8.33 -5.56 3.26
CA LEU A 305 7.29 -6.38 3.90
C LEU A 305 7.41 -7.87 3.54
N HIS A 306 7.81 -8.16 2.30
CA HIS A 306 8.02 -9.53 1.83
C HIS A 306 9.41 -10.09 2.14
N ALA A 307 10.41 -9.21 2.25
CA ALA A 307 11.79 -9.59 2.56
C ALA A 307 12.03 -9.78 4.06
N LEU A 308 11.26 -9.08 4.90
CA LEU A 308 11.37 -9.07 6.36
C LEU A 308 9.99 -9.34 7.01
N PRO A 309 9.30 -10.45 6.68
CA PRO A 309 8.03 -10.73 7.33
C PRO A 309 8.24 -10.97 8.82
N THR A 310 7.25 -10.61 9.64
CA THR A 310 7.28 -10.92 11.09
C THR A 310 6.95 -12.40 11.35
N GLN A 311 6.25 -13.03 10.40
CA GLN A 311 5.90 -14.45 10.43
C GLN A 311 6.01 -15.07 9.04
N GLY A 312 6.42 -16.33 8.97
CA GLY A 312 6.58 -17.05 7.72
C GLY A 312 7.98 -16.89 7.11
N ARG A 313 8.07 -16.96 5.79
CA ARG A 313 9.33 -17.07 5.06
C ARG A 313 9.69 -15.77 4.34
N ALA A 314 10.92 -15.28 4.54
CA ALA A 314 11.45 -14.15 3.75
C ALA A 314 11.49 -14.52 2.26
N ARG A 315 10.98 -13.63 1.41
CA ARG A 315 10.96 -13.82 -0.05
C ARG A 315 12.05 -12.98 -0.71
N PRO A 316 12.73 -13.50 -1.74
CA PRO A 316 13.88 -12.85 -2.38
C PRO A 316 13.47 -11.73 -3.35
N VAL A 317 12.51 -10.89 -2.96
CA VAL A 317 11.90 -9.84 -3.82
C VAL A 317 12.90 -8.79 -4.27
N PHE A 318 13.90 -8.47 -3.43
CA PHE A 318 14.94 -7.51 -3.82
C PHE A 318 15.93 -8.09 -4.83
N ALA A 319 16.22 -9.40 -4.77
CA ALA A 319 17.02 -10.06 -5.81
C ALA A 319 16.27 -10.05 -7.15
N ALA A 320 14.96 -10.34 -7.14
CA ALA A 320 14.12 -10.23 -8.33
C ALA A 320 14.08 -8.78 -8.88
N PHE A 321 13.95 -7.77 -8.00
CA PHE A 321 13.98 -6.36 -8.37
C PHE A 321 15.30 -5.95 -9.04
N VAL A 322 16.44 -6.29 -8.43
CA VAL A 322 17.78 -5.97 -8.97
C VAL A 322 17.99 -6.68 -10.30
N ALA A 323 17.63 -7.96 -10.40
CA ALA A 323 17.74 -8.73 -11.63
C ALA A 323 16.90 -8.10 -12.75
N TYR A 324 15.67 -7.68 -12.44
CA TYR A 324 14.78 -6.99 -13.36
C TYR A 324 15.37 -5.64 -13.81
N CYS A 325 15.80 -4.79 -12.89
CA CYS A 325 16.36 -3.46 -13.21
C CYS A 325 17.63 -3.55 -14.08
N LEU A 326 18.47 -4.56 -13.85
CA LEU A 326 19.69 -4.80 -14.64
C LEU A 326 19.42 -5.66 -15.87
N GLN A 327 18.20 -6.11 -16.12
CA GLN A 327 17.85 -7.03 -17.21
C GLN A 327 18.80 -8.25 -17.28
N LEU A 328 18.95 -8.91 -16.12
CA LEU A 328 19.80 -10.10 -16.04
C LEU A 328 19.14 -11.27 -16.79
N PRO A 329 19.94 -12.30 -17.19
CA PRO A 329 19.39 -13.51 -17.85
C PRO A 329 18.27 -14.14 -17.01
N GLY A 330 17.11 -14.38 -17.62
CA GLY A 330 15.91 -14.93 -16.96
C GLY A 330 15.00 -13.87 -16.32
N ALA A 331 15.41 -12.60 -16.25
CA ALA A 331 14.49 -11.53 -15.85
C ALA A 331 13.46 -11.27 -16.97
N PRO A 332 12.21 -10.94 -16.63
CA PRO A 332 11.23 -10.55 -17.63
C PRO A 332 11.66 -9.26 -18.35
N PRO A 333 11.24 -9.05 -19.61
CA PRO A 333 11.51 -7.80 -20.32
C PRO A 333 10.79 -6.63 -19.63
N PRO A 334 11.24 -5.38 -19.85
CA PRO A 334 10.49 -4.20 -19.42
C PRO A 334 9.05 -4.24 -19.93
N CYS A 335 8.09 -3.89 -19.09
CA CYS A 335 6.69 -3.79 -19.52
C CYS A 335 6.59 -2.77 -20.67
N ALA A 336 6.09 -3.22 -21.82
CA ALA A 336 5.69 -2.29 -22.86
C ALA A 336 4.43 -1.58 -22.36
N VAL A 337 4.36 -0.26 -22.53
CA VAL A 337 3.11 0.49 -22.29
C VAL A 337 2.06 -0.09 -23.24
N VAL A 338 1.18 -0.92 -22.73
CA VAL A 338 0.09 -1.46 -23.53
C VAL A 338 -0.89 -0.30 -23.72
N GLY A 339 -1.15 0.04 -24.97
CA GLY A 339 -2.15 1.03 -25.31
C GLY A 339 -3.52 0.63 -24.73
N VAL A 340 -4.13 1.54 -23.99
CA VAL A 340 -5.49 1.44 -23.44
C VAL A 340 -6.50 1.35 -24.57
#